data_b7c28abc3a99ac472c359e626b578eae
#
_entry.id   b7c28abc3a99ac472c359e626b578eae
#
_cell.length_a   1.000
_cell.length_b   1.000
_cell.length_c   1.000
_cell.angle_alpha   90.00
_cell.angle_beta   90.00
_cell.angle_gamma   90.00
#
_symmetry.space_group_name_H-M   'P 1'
#
loop_
_entity.id
_entity.type
_entity.pdbx_description
1 polymer ?
#
loop_
_entity_poly.entity_id
_entity_poly.type
_entity_poly.pdbx_seq_one_letter_code
_entity_poly.pdbx_strand_id
1 'polypeptide(L)'
;LLIDEYDVPLDKAFQNGYYKEMTTLIRGMFGEALKTNDSLQFAVLTGCLRVSKESIFTGLNNFKILSITDTRFDEQFGFTDREVKDLLSYYNVEDKFKETKEWYDGYQFGKKAVYCPWDVISYCRNLCADPDAIPEDFWSNTSSNSIVSRFIDKANKQTRDEIENLISGETVIKEIKQELTYNELDKSIENLWSILFTTGYLTQRERIDSRKLRLAIPNREIKELFELQIREWFQEKSSEDVKKLDKLCMAFPNGDA
;
A
#
# COMPACT_ATOMS: atom_id res chain seq x y z
N LEU A 1 -13.21 -22.52 4.29
CA LEU A 1 -13.63 -21.26 3.69
C LEU A 1 -12.41 -20.38 3.46
N LEU A 2 -12.23 -19.87 2.24
CA LEU A 2 -11.19 -18.92 1.89
C LEU A 2 -11.89 -17.67 1.35
N ILE A 3 -11.51 -16.49 1.88
CA ILE A 3 -12.03 -15.19 1.45
C ILE A 3 -10.83 -14.30 1.23
N ASP A 4 -10.62 -13.91 -0.02
CA ASP A 4 -9.58 -12.98 -0.41
C ASP A 4 -10.15 -11.56 -0.50
N GLU A 5 -9.35 -10.55 -0.14
CA GLU A 5 -9.71 -9.13 -0.22
C GLU A 5 -11.07 -8.78 0.42
N TYR A 6 -11.31 -9.26 1.65
CA TYR A 6 -12.60 -9.05 2.35
C TYR A 6 -12.96 -7.56 2.54
N ASP A 7 -11.99 -6.68 2.46
CA ASP A 7 -12.12 -5.23 2.67
C ASP A 7 -12.48 -4.47 1.38
N VAL A 8 -12.27 -5.04 0.19
CA VAL A 8 -12.59 -4.38 -1.10
C VAL A 8 -14.06 -3.95 -1.20
N PRO A 9 -15.07 -4.77 -0.85
CA PRO A 9 -16.46 -4.33 -0.86
C PRO A 9 -16.73 -3.16 0.10
N LEU A 10 -16.01 -3.10 1.23
CA LEU A 10 -16.13 -2.02 2.21
C LEU A 10 -15.53 -0.71 1.68
N ASP A 11 -14.37 -0.79 1.02
CA ASP A 11 -13.75 0.36 0.35
C ASP A 11 -14.68 0.96 -0.70
N LYS A 12 -15.20 0.12 -1.60
CA LYS A 12 -16.16 0.56 -2.63
C LYS A 12 -17.42 1.15 -2.04
N ALA A 13 -17.95 0.56 -0.98
CA ALA A 13 -19.13 1.08 -0.30
C ALA A 13 -18.87 2.43 0.40
N PHE A 14 -17.67 2.61 0.96
CA PHE A 14 -17.25 3.88 1.54
C PHE A 14 -17.18 4.99 0.49
N GLN A 15 -16.53 4.72 -0.64
CA GLN A 15 -16.42 5.66 -1.76
C GLN A 15 -17.77 6.06 -2.34
N ASN A 16 -18.76 5.16 -2.33
CA ASN A 16 -20.09 5.36 -2.92
C ASN A 16 -21.19 5.69 -1.91
N GLY A 17 -20.87 5.89 -0.62
CA GLY A 17 -21.78 6.42 0.39
C GLY A 17 -22.77 5.42 1.02
N TYR A 18 -22.60 4.09 0.81
CA TYR A 18 -23.43 3.04 1.41
C TYR A 18 -22.66 2.10 2.35
N TYR A 19 -21.64 2.65 3.00
CA TYR A 19 -20.73 1.91 3.87
C TYR A 19 -21.42 1.17 5.03
N LYS A 20 -22.42 1.81 5.65
CA LYS A 20 -23.15 1.26 6.80
C LYS A 20 -23.96 0.01 6.41
N GLU A 21 -24.60 0.04 5.27
CA GLU A 21 -25.39 -1.07 4.72
C GLU A 21 -24.47 -2.25 4.39
N MET A 22 -23.33 -1.98 3.73
CA MET A 22 -22.34 -3.00 3.41
C MET A 22 -21.73 -3.63 4.67
N THR A 23 -21.40 -2.83 5.66
CA THR A 23 -20.88 -3.31 6.95
C THR A 23 -21.89 -4.25 7.63
N THR A 24 -23.18 -3.93 7.58
CA THR A 24 -24.25 -4.76 8.14
C THR A 24 -24.39 -6.08 7.41
N LEU A 25 -24.33 -6.06 6.08
CA LEU A 25 -24.40 -7.25 5.22
C LEU A 25 -23.22 -8.20 5.50
N ILE A 26 -21.98 -7.66 5.45
CA ILE A 26 -20.75 -8.47 5.65
C ILE A 26 -20.71 -9.06 7.07
N ARG A 27 -21.12 -8.29 8.08
CA ARG A 27 -21.23 -8.79 9.46
C ARG A 27 -22.19 -9.97 9.56
N GLY A 28 -23.36 -9.87 8.95
CA GLY A 28 -24.34 -10.96 8.92
C GLY A 28 -23.76 -12.20 8.24
N MET A 29 -23.18 -12.03 7.06
CA MET A 29 -22.56 -13.10 6.30
C MET A 29 -21.43 -13.79 7.08
N PHE A 30 -20.51 -13.02 7.68
CA PHE A 30 -19.42 -13.58 8.48
C PHE A 30 -19.92 -14.21 9.78
N GLY A 31 -20.96 -13.65 10.39
CA GLY A 31 -21.60 -14.24 11.57
C GLY A 31 -22.10 -15.65 11.31
N GLU A 32 -22.83 -15.84 10.21
CA GLU A 32 -23.36 -17.16 9.82
C GLU A 32 -22.27 -18.12 9.33
N ALA A 33 -21.32 -17.62 8.54
CA ALA A 33 -20.30 -18.47 7.94
C ALA A 33 -19.23 -18.92 8.94
N LEU A 34 -18.85 -18.08 9.91
CA LEU A 34 -17.64 -18.24 10.72
C LEU A 34 -17.92 -18.51 12.19
N LYS A 35 -19.14 -18.21 12.68
CA LYS A 35 -19.52 -18.44 14.07
C LYS A 35 -20.49 -19.62 14.18
N THR A 36 -20.18 -20.57 15.06
CA THR A 36 -21.05 -21.73 15.35
C THR A 36 -21.54 -22.50 14.12
N ASN A 37 -20.72 -22.56 13.08
CA ASN A 37 -21.02 -23.30 11.86
C ASN A 37 -20.36 -24.68 11.91
N ASP A 38 -21.15 -25.70 12.16
CA ASP A 38 -20.68 -27.08 12.29
C ASP A 38 -20.04 -27.67 11.02
N SER A 39 -20.32 -27.05 9.86
CA SER A 39 -19.73 -27.40 8.57
C SER A 39 -18.39 -26.73 8.32
N LEU A 40 -17.98 -25.77 9.16
CA LEU A 40 -16.73 -25.03 9.00
C LEU A 40 -15.58 -25.73 9.72
N GLN A 41 -14.68 -26.33 8.96
CA GLN A 41 -13.43 -26.89 9.48
C GLN A 41 -12.36 -25.84 9.69
N PHE A 42 -12.22 -24.90 8.74
CA PHE A 42 -11.13 -23.92 8.71
C PHE A 42 -11.52 -22.71 7.84
N ALA A 43 -11.05 -21.53 8.23
CA ALA A 43 -11.23 -20.31 7.43
C ALA A 43 -9.96 -19.46 7.43
N VAL A 44 -9.66 -18.86 6.26
CA VAL A 44 -8.68 -17.78 6.08
C VAL A 44 -9.34 -16.61 5.39
N LEU A 45 -9.13 -15.42 5.93
CA LEU A 45 -9.56 -14.17 5.35
C LEU A 45 -8.32 -13.30 5.13
N THR A 46 -8.19 -12.71 3.95
CA THR A 46 -7.13 -11.75 3.63
C THR A 46 -7.71 -10.38 3.31
N GLY A 47 -6.92 -9.32 3.49
CA GLY A 47 -7.27 -7.96 3.15
C GLY A 47 -6.12 -7.00 3.42
N CYS A 48 -6.12 -5.85 2.74
CA CYS A 48 -5.11 -4.80 2.90
C CYS A 48 -5.28 -4.02 4.20
N LEU A 49 -6.51 -3.71 4.58
CA LEU A 49 -6.82 -2.94 5.77
C LEU A 49 -7.41 -3.82 6.87
N ARG A 50 -6.83 -3.71 8.06
CA ARG A 50 -7.38 -4.37 9.24
C ARG A 50 -8.58 -3.58 9.76
N VAL A 51 -9.75 -3.83 9.21
CA VAL A 51 -11.00 -3.17 9.58
C VAL A 51 -11.59 -3.73 10.90
N SER A 52 -10.72 -4.00 11.88
CA SER A 52 -11.10 -4.67 13.12
C SER A 52 -11.97 -3.82 14.06
N LYS A 53 -11.85 -2.50 13.97
CA LYS A 53 -12.70 -1.57 14.74
C LYS A 53 -14.07 -1.37 14.11
N GLU A 54 -14.20 -1.63 12.82
CA GLU A 54 -15.50 -1.68 12.19
C GLU A 54 -16.22 -2.93 12.68
N SER A 55 -17.42 -2.77 13.06
CA SER A 55 -18.24 -3.79 13.73
C SER A 55 -18.48 -5.09 12.94
N ILE A 56 -17.82 -5.31 11.77
CA ILE A 56 -17.94 -6.53 10.96
C ILE A 56 -17.46 -7.79 11.71
N PHE A 57 -16.43 -7.66 12.54
CA PHE A 57 -15.92 -8.74 13.38
C PHE A 57 -16.48 -8.71 14.81
N THR A 58 -17.44 -7.86 15.11
CA THR A 58 -18.07 -7.82 16.43
C THR A 58 -18.78 -9.14 16.71
N GLY A 59 -18.40 -9.78 17.79
CA GLY A 59 -18.93 -11.10 18.19
C GLY A 59 -18.20 -12.29 17.59
N LEU A 60 -17.19 -12.06 16.74
CA LEU A 60 -16.27 -13.08 16.25
C LEU A 60 -14.96 -12.96 17.05
N ASN A 61 -14.78 -13.78 18.06
CA ASN A 61 -13.65 -13.72 19.00
C ASN A 61 -12.66 -14.89 18.85
N ASN A 62 -12.85 -15.72 17.84
CA ASN A 62 -12.06 -16.91 17.55
C ASN A 62 -11.02 -16.74 16.43
N PHE A 63 -10.79 -15.52 15.98
CA PHE A 63 -9.76 -15.23 14.97
C PHE A 63 -8.38 -15.04 15.59
N LYS A 64 -7.37 -15.54 14.89
CA LYS A 64 -6.02 -15.06 15.01
C LYS A 64 -5.72 -14.12 13.87
N ILE A 65 -5.48 -12.84 14.20
CA ILE A 65 -5.13 -11.82 13.21
C ILE A 65 -3.60 -11.78 13.13
N LEU A 66 -3.10 -11.78 11.89
CA LEU A 66 -1.69 -11.64 11.55
C LEU A 66 -1.55 -10.48 10.58
N SER A 67 -0.44 -9.78 10.66
CA SER A 67 -0.13 -8.63 9.82
C SER A 67 1.29 -8.75 9.27
N ILE A 68 1.66 -7.85 8.39
CA ILE A 68 3.02 -7.77 7.82
C ILE A 68 4.11 -7.55 8.88
N THR A 69 3.76 -7.19 10.12
CA THR A 69 4.71 -7.06 11.24
C THR A 69 4.92 -8.34 12.02
N ASP A 70 4.11 -9.37 11.80
CA ASP A 70 4.21 -10.65 12.49
C ASP A 70 5.30 -11.51 11.86
N THR A 71 5.98 -12.30 12.69
CA THR A 71 7.00 -13.25 12.24
C THR A 71 6.43 -14.61 11.84
N ARG A 72 5.14 -14.81 12.06
CA ARG A 72 4.45 -16.03 11.68
C ARG A 72 3.96 -15.88 10.24
N PHE A 73 4.37 -16.77 9.36
CA PHE A 73 4.08 -16.78 7.94
C PHE A 73 4.71 -15.59 7.18
N ASP A 74 5.84 -15.07 7.67
CA ASP A 74 6.54 -13.92 7.08
C ASP A 74 7.26 -14.24 5.75
N GLU A 75 7.28 -15.51 5.31
CA GLU A 75 7.80 -15.93 4.01
C GLU A 75 6.70 -16.33 2.99
N GLN A 76 5.42 -16.45 3.40
CA GLN A 76 4.39 -17.07 2.58
C GLN A 76 3.66 -16.10 1.64
N PHE A 77 3.81 -14.80 1.84
CA PHE A 77 3.11 -13.76 1.06
C PHE A 77 4.03 -12.92 0.17
N GLY A 78 5.22 -13.44 -0.14
CA GLY A 78 6.19 -12.85 -1.05
C GLY A 78 7.19 -13.89 -1.48
N PHE A 79 8.03 -13.58 -2.47
CA PHE A 79 9.14 -14.45 -2.85
C PHE A 79 10.39 -14.12 -2.03
N THR A 80 11.10 -15.16 -1.62
CA THR A 80 12.43 -15.06 -1.02
C THR A 80 13.50 -14.95 -2.10
N ASP A 81 14.72 -14.51 -1.74
CA ASP A 81 15.90 -14.50 -2.62
C ASP A 81 16.12 -15.87 -3.31
N ARG A 82 15.84 -16.95 -2.59
CA ARG A 82 16.02 -18.32 -3.12
C ARG A 82 14.99 -18.59 -4.21
N GLU A 83 13.73 -18.33 -3.94
CA GLU A 83 12.65 -18.59 -4.90
C GLU A 83 12.79 -17.74 -6.15
N VAL A 84 13.23 -16.47 -6.01
CA VAL A 84 13.53 -15.61 -7.16
C VAL A 84 14.69 -16.17 -7.99
N LYS A 85 15.76 -16.65 -7.36
CA LYS A 85 16.87 -17.29 -8.08
C LYS A 85 16.43 -18.56 -8.80
N ASP A 86 15.64 -19.40 -8.13
CA ASP A 86 15.10 -20.64 -8.71
C ASP A 86 14.20 -20.32 -9.90
N LEU A 87 13.38 -19.26 -9.81
CA LEU A 87 12.51 -18.79 -10.90
C LEU A 87 13.31 -18.25 -12.09
N LEU A 88 14.28 -17.38 -11.86
CA LEU A 88 15.15 -16.84 -12.91
C LEU A 88 15.93 -17.95 -13.61
N SER A 89 16.43 -18.95 -12.86
CA SER A 89 17.09 -20.12 -13.42
C SER A 89 16.16 -20.97 -14.28
N TYR A 90 14.92 -21.15 -13.86
CA TYR A 90 13.90 -21.85 -14.67
C TYR A 90 13.69 -21.20 -16.04
N TYR A 91 13.79 -19.88 -16.12
CA TYR A 91 13.66 -19.11 -17.36
C TYR A 91 15.01 -18.87 -18.08
N ASN A 92 16.15 -19.36 -17.56
CA ASN A 92 17.52 -19.17 -18.08
C ASN A 92 17.93 -17.68 -18.19
N VAL A 93 17.60 -16.90 -17.16
CA VAL A 93 17.90 -15.45 -17.05
C VAL A 93 18.51 -15.12 -15.68
N GLU A 94 19.38 -15.99 -15.16
CA GLU A 94 20.02 -15.86 -13.84
C GLU A 94 20.86 -14.58 -13.70
N ASP A 95 21.44 -14.12 -14.79
CA ASP A 95 22.19 -12.87 -14.88
C ASP A 95 21.36 -11.63 -14.49
N LYS A 96 20.05 -11.70 -14.61
CA LYS A 96 19.11 -10.65 -14.24
C LYS A 96 18.80 -10.56 -12.73
N PHE A 97 19.37 -11.44 -11.90
CA PHE A 97 19.06 -11.47 -10.47
C PHE A 97 19.38 -10.15 -9.76
N LYS A 98 20.51 -9.52 -10.05
CA LYS A 98 20.89 -8.25 -9.41
C LYS A 98 19.91 -7.13 -9.73
N GLU A 99 19.49 -7.05 -10.97
CA GLU A 99 18.53 -6.07 -11.47
C GLU A 99 17.13 -6.31 -10.88
N THR A 100 16.66 -7.56 -10.87
CA THR A 100 15.40 -7.97 -10.22
C THR A 100 15.39 -7.60 -8.74
N LYS A 101 16.52 -7.81 -8.06
CA LYS A 101 16.67 -7.48 -6.64
C LYS A 101 16.58 -5.98 -6.38
N GLU A 102 17.27 -5.18 -7.17
CA GLU A 102 17.25 -3.72 -7.04
C GLU A 102 15.85 -3.14 -7.23
N TRP A 103 15.09 -3.69 -8.18
CA TRP A 103 13.79 -3.17 -8.54
C TRP A 103 12.65 -3.65 -7.64
N TYR A 104 12.64 -4.92 -7.22
CA TYR A 104 11.45 -5.56 -6.65
C TYR A 104 11.63 -6.17 -5.27
N ASP A 105 12.86 -6.22 -4.72
CA ASP A 105 13.12 -6.65 -3.35
C ASP A 105 12.87 -5.51 -2.36
N GLY A 106 12.84 -5.87 -1.08
CA GLY A 106 12.98 -4.89 0.01
C GLY A 106 11.74 -4.71 0.86
N TYR A 107 10.67 -5.44 0.61
CA TYR A 107 9.59 -5.55 1.58
C TYR A 107 10.05 -6.36 2.80
N GLN A 108 9.85 -5.83 3.99
CA GLN A 108 10.17 -6.51 5.23
C GLN A 108 8.88 -7.00 5.89
N PHE A 109 8.61 -8.30 5.79
CA PHE A 109 7.53 -8.96 6.50
C PHE A 109 8.11 -9.65 7.73
N GLY A 110 7.59 -9.33 8.93
CA GLY A 110 8.16 -9.84 10.17
C GLY A 110 9.67 -9.63 10.25
N LYS A 111 10.43 -10.71 10.09
CA LYS A 111 11.91 -10.71 10.06
C LYS A 111 12.50 -11.06 8.69
N LYS A 112 11.67 -11.24 7.67
CA LYS A 112 12.07 -11.68 6.34
C LYS A 112 11.98 -10.56 5.33
N ALA A 113 12.98 -10.47 4.48
CA ALA A 113 12.91 -9.67 3.25
C ALA A 113 12.26 -10.52 2.17
N VAL A 114 11.29 -9.91 1.46
CA VAL A 114 10.56 -10.57 0.39
C VAL A 114 10.35 -9.63 -0.79
N TYR A 115 10.19 -10.22 -1.96
CA TYR A 115 9.82 -9.56 -3.21
C TYR A 115 8.30 -9.60 -3.40
N CYS A 116 7.77 -8.62 -4.12
CA CYS A 116 6.41 -8.71 -4.63
C CYS A 116 6.35 -9.77 -5.76
N PRO A 117 5.54 -10.84 -5.61
CA PRO A 117 5.49 -11.91 -6.62
C PRO A 117 5.00 -11.45 -7.98
N TRP A 118 4.03 -10.52 -8.00
CA TRP A 118 3.47 -9.98 -9.24
C TRP A 118 4.54 -9.33 -10.12
N ASP A 119 5.40 -8.50 -9.54
CA ASP A 119 6.41 -7.73 -10.24
C ASP A 119 7.50 -8.66 -10.79
N VAL A 120 7.97 -9.60 -9.97
CA VAL A 120 8.96 -10.59 -10.39
C VAL A 120 8.44 -11.46 -11.54
N ILE A 121 7.19 -11.96 -11.44
CA ILE A 121 6.58 -12.78 -12.49
C ILE A 121 6.38 -11.95 -13.77
N SER A 122 5.95 -10.70 -13.65
CA SER A 122 5.72 -9.81 -14.78
C SER A 122 7.03 -9.50 -15.50
N TYR A 123 8.10 -9.22 -14.75
CA TYR A 123 9.43 -9.04 -15.33
C TYR A 123 9.96 -10.30 -16.01
N CYS A 124 9.82 -11.48 -15.40
CA CYS A 124 10.18 -12.75 -16.04
C CYS A 124 9.43 -12.98 -17.35
N ARG A 125 8.15 -12.60 -17.43
CA ARG A 125 7.37 -12.69 -18.69
C ARG A 125 7.93 -11.77 -19.77
N ASN A 126 8.31 -10.54 -19.40
CA ASN A 126 8.95 -9.62 -20.35
C ASN A 126 10.28 -10.19 -20.85
N LEU A 127 11.12 -10.73 -19.96
CA LEU A 127 12.40 -11.37 -20.30
C LEU A 127 12.24 -12.60 -21.20
N CYS A 128 11.14 -13.35 -21.08
CA CYS A 128 10.86 -14.47 -21.99
C CYS A 128 10.53 -13.98 -23.41
N ALA A 129 9.94 -12.81 -23.55
CA ALA A 129 9.60 -12.22 -24.84
C ALA A 129 10.78 -11.45 -25.44
N ASP A 130 11.56 -10.77 -24.61
CA ASP A 130 12.74 -10.00 -24.96
C ASP A 130 13.82 -10.16 -23.87
N PRO A 131 14.93 -10.91 -24.12
CA PRO A 131 15.99 -11.08 -23.14
C PRO A 131 16.69 -9.79 -22.69
N ASP A 132 16.56 -8.72 -23.48
CA ASP A 132 17.10 -7.39 -23.17
C ASP A 132 16.07 -6.48 -22.50
N ALA A 133 14.88 -6.99 -22.13
CA ALA A 133 13.86 -6.24 -21.43
C ALA A 133 14.40 -5.60 -20.15
N ILE A 134 14.08 -4.34 -19.96
CA ILE A 134 14.39 -3.59 -18.73
C ILE A 134 13.25 -3.75 -17.72
N PRO A 135 13.54 -3.68 -16.41
CA PRO A 135 12.48 -3.65 -15.40
C PRO A 135 11.57 -2.43 -15.56
N GLU A 136 10.31 -2.63 -15.25
CA GLU A 136 9.26 -1.62 -15.35
C GLU A 136 8.49 -1.52 -14.02
N ASP A 137 7.74 -0.45 -13.86
CA ASP A 137 6.75 -0.30 -12.81
C ASP A 137 5.47 -1.08 -13.18
N PHE A 138 5.29 -2.25 -12.57
CA PHE A 138 4.10 -3.08 -12.74
C PHE A 138 3.00 -2.75 -11.74
N TRP A 139 3.33 -2.08 -10.67
CA TRP A 139 2.42 -1.83 -9.56
C TRP A 139 1.51 -0.61 -9.80
N SER A 140 1.97 0.39 -10.53
CA SER A 140 1.20 1.59 -10.86
C SER A 140 -0.12 1.29 -11.58
N ASN A 141 -0.16 0.21 -12.37
CA ASN A 141 -1.33 -0.21 -13.12
C ASN A 141 -2.34 -1.02 -12.28
N THR A 142 -1.99 -1.43 -11.07
CA THR A 142 -2.81 -2.31 -10.24
C THR A 142 -3.44 -1.61 -9.05
N SER A 143 -2.88 -0.49 -8.60
CA SER A 143 -3.35 0.25 -7.42
C SER A 143 -3.88 1.64 -7.76
N SER A 144 -4.84 2.11 -6.96
CA SER A 144 -5.28 3.50 -7.02
C SER A 144 -4.22 4.41 -6.41
N ASN A 145 -3.49 5.15 -7.23
CA ASN A 145 -2.45 6.09 -6.81
C ASN A 145 -3.00 7.29 -6.00
N SER A 146 -4.30 7.34 -5.76
CA SER A 146 -4.99 8.39 -5.00
C SER A 146 -4.47 8.57 -3.56
N ILE A 147 -3.90 7.53 -2.96
CA ILE A 147 -3.40 7.58 -1.57
C ILE A 147 -2.18 8.49 -1.46
N VAL A 148 -1.22 8.36 -2.37
CA VAL A 148 0.01 9.20 -2.34
C VAL A 148 -0.35 10.66 -2.66
N SER A 149 -1.20 10.92 -3.64
CA SER A 149 -1.68 12.27 -3.94
C SER A 149 -2.36 12.92 -2.74
N ARG A 150 -3.26 12.18 -2.06
CA ARG A 150 -3.93 12.64 -0.82
C ARG A 150 -2.95 12.89 0.33
N PHE A 151 -1.89 12.10 0.43
CA PHE A 151 -0.82 12.28 1.40
C PHE A 151 -0.04 13.55 1.13
N ILE A 152 0.35 13.79 -0.12
CA ILE A 152 1.10 14.98 -0.54
C ILE A 152 0.27 16.24 -0.33
N ASP A 153 -1.02 16.24 -0.66
CA ASP A 153 -1.93 17.38 -0.46
C ASP A 153 -2.04 17.81 1.01
N LYS A 154 -1.99 16.86 1.94
CA LYS A 154 -2.06 17.13 3.38
C LYS A 154 -0.68 17.38 4.02
N ALA A 155 0.39 17.23 3.26
CA ALA A 155 1.76 17.35 3.77
C ALA A 155 2.08 18.80 4.19
N ASN A 156 2.43 18.97 5.46
CA ASN A 156 3.07 20.19 5.94
C ASN A 156 4.57 20.20 5.59
N LYS A 157 5.29 21.26 5.96
CA LYS A 157 6.72 21.40 5.66
C LYS A 157 7.52 20.19 6.18
N GLN A 158 7.34 19.82 7.45
CA GLN A 158 8.04 18.67 8.05
C GLN A 158 7.77 17.37 7.29
N THR A 159 6.52 17.12 6.91
CA THR A 159 6.15 15.92 6.15
C THR A 159 6.81 15.90 4.78
N ARG A 160 6.95 17.06 4.13
CA ARG A 160 7.66 17.16 2.83
C ARG A 160 9.15 16.85 2.98
N ASP A 161 9.80 17.42 3.99
CA ASP A 161 11.21 17.12 4.29
C ASP A 161 11.40 15.60 4.57
N GLU A 162 10.44 14.97 5.26
CA GLU A 162 10.46 13.52 5.51
C GLU A 162 10.24 12.67 4.23
N ILE A 163 9.42 13.13 3.29
CA ILE A 163 9.24 12.48 1.97
C ILE A 163 10.54 12.59 1.15
N GLU A 164 11.17 13.77 1.15
CA GLU A 164 12.46 13.98 0.45
C GLU A 164 13.55 13.05 1.02
N ASN A 165 13.61 12.90 2.34
CA ASN A 165 14.51 11.96 3.01
C ASN A 165 14.24 10.51 2.58
N LEU A 166 12.98 10.09 2.51
CA LEU A 166 12.62 8.75 2.02
C LEU A 166 13.04 8.50 0.57
N ILE A 167 12.82 9.49 -0.31
CA ILE A 167 13.22 9.41 -1.73
C ILE A 167 14.76 9.37 -1.86
N SER A 168 15.49 10.08 -1.00
CA SER A 168 16.96 10.01 -0.95
C SER A 168 17.51 8.69 -0.40
N GLY A 169 16.62 7.80 0.08
CA GLY A 169 16.98 6.50 0.64
C GLY A 169 17.16 6.48 2.15
N GLU A 170 16.83 7.58 2.83
CA GLU A 170 16.82 7.65 4.28
C GLU A 170 15.57 7.00 4.87
N THR A 171 15.46 7.01 6.19
CA THR A 171 14.34 6.39 6.92
C THR A 171 13.64 7.42 7.81
N VAL A 172 12.35 7.20 8.06
CA VAL A 172 11.57 7.99 9.01
C VAL A 172 11.02 7.11 10.14
N ILE A 173 10.87 7.68 11.34
CA ILE A 173 10.25 6.96 12.46
C ILE A 173 8.85 7.48 12.65
N LYS A 174 7.85 6.58 12.54
CA LYS A 174 6.43 6.92 12.64
C LYS A 174 5.70 5.99 13.60
N GLU A 175 4.69 6.53 14.26
CA GLU A 175 3.70 5.71 14.96
C GLU A 175 2.74 5.13 13.94
N ILE A 176 2.62 3.80 13.91
CA ILE A 176 1.79 3.06 12.96
C ILE A 176 0.60 2.46 13.67
N LYS A 177 -0.58 2.86 13.21
CA LYS A 177 -1.87 2.32 13.63
C LYS A 177 -2.30 1.28 12.60
N GLN A 178 -2.19 0.01 12.94
CA GLN A 178 -2.61 -1.09 12.08
C GLN A 178 -4.14 -1.26 12.03
N GLU A 179 -4.85 -0.66 12.97
CA GLU A 179 -6.30 -0.74 13.11
C GLU A 179 -6.91 0.64 12.86
N LEU A 180 -7.15 0.96 11.58
CA LEU A 180 -7.84 2.18 11.18
C LEU A 180 -9.18 1.82 10.56
N THR A 181 -10.21 2.59 10.90
CA THR A 181 -11.50 2.54 10.20
C THR A 181 -11.44 3.42 8.96
N TYR A 182 -12.30 3.15 7.97
CA TYR A 182 -12.38 4.01 6.77
C TYR A 182 -12.66 5.47 7.13
N ASN A 183 -13.47 5.73 8.16
CA ASN A 183 -13.75 7.06 8.65
C ASN A 183 -12.54 7.77 9.30
N GLU A 184 -11.51 7.03 9.68
CA GLU A 184 -10.30 7.58 10.30
C GLU A 184 -9.16 7.82 9.31
N LEU A 185 -9.22 7.21 8.11
CA LEU A 185 -8.12 7.24 7.15
C LEU A 185 -7.64 8.67 6.85
N ASP A 186 -8.57 9.59 6.61
CA ASP A 186 -8.28 10.96 6.22
C ASP A 186 -8.21 11.98 7.35
N LYS A 187 -8.36 11.55 8.61
CA LYS A 187 -8.47 12.50 9.73
C LYS A 187 -7.15 13.16 10.12
N SER A 188 -6.03 12.50 9.88
CA SER A 188 -4.72 13.05 10.21
C SER A 188 -3.61 12.54 9.28
N ILE A 189 -2.49 13.27 9.24
CA ILE A 189 -1.30 12.86 8.49
C ILE A 189 -0.68 11.57 9.05
N GLU A 190 -0.80 11.34 10.37
CA GLU A 190 -0.30 10.13 11.03
C GLU A 190 -1.06 8.89 10.56
N ASN A 191 -2.36 9.01 10.30
CA ASN A 191 -3.15 7.93 9.75
C ASN A 191 -2.75 7.61 8.31
N LEU A 192 -2.41 8.64 7.52
CA LEU A 192 -1.91 8.44 6.15
C LEU A 192 -0.55 7.73 6.13
N TRP A 193 0.36 7.99 7.07
CA TRP A 193 1.59 7.19 7.23
C TRP A 193 1.28 5.71 7.47
N SER A 194 0.27 5.44 8.28
CA SER A 194 -0.16 4.06 8.54
C SER A 194 -0.73 3.37 7.28
N ILE A 195 -1.46 4.13 6.45
CA ILE A 195 -1.99 3.61 5.18
C ILE A 195 -0.85 3.32 4.20
N LEU A 196 0.09 4.24 4.00
CA LEU A 196 1.24 4.03 3.13
C LEU A 196 2.04 2.77 3.53
N PHE A 197 2.12 2.49 4.84
CA PHE A 197 2.75 1.27 5.34
C PHE A 197 1.91 0.01 5.05
N THR A 198 0.62 0.03 5.34
CA THR A 198 -0.24 -1.16 5.18
C THR A 198 -0.54 -1.49 3.72
N THR A 199 -0.50 -0.50 2.83
CA THR A 199 -0.71 -0.68 1.38
C THR A 199 0.57 -0.92 0.59
N GLY A 200 1.73 -0.99 1.25
CA GLY A 200 2.99 -1.38 0.61
C GLY A 200 3.80 -0.24 -0.02
N TYR A 201 3.38 1.02 0.09
CA TYR A 201 4.23 2.15 -0.33
C TYR A 201 5.44 2.34 0.57
N LEU A 202 5.33 1.95 1.84
CA LEU A 202 6.43 1.93 2.80
C LEU A 202 6.59 0.55 3.40
N THR A 203 7.80 0.23 3.81
CA THR A 203 8.12 -1.00 4.53
C THR A 203 8.80 -0.68 5.85
N GLN A 204 8.73 -1.60 6.83
CA GLN A 204 9.48 -1.49 8.07
C GLN A 204 10.94 -1.89 7.86
N ARG A 205 11.87 -1.20 8.50
CA ARG A 205 13.28 -1.61 8.64
C ARG A 205 13.60 -2.07 10.04
N GLU A 206 12.95 -1.46 11.02
CA GLU A 206 13.19 -1.73 12.44
C GLU A 206 11.93 -1.42 13.26
N ARG A 207 11.67 -2.21 14.27
CA ARG A 207 10.66 -1.90 15.28
C ARG A 207 11.33 -1.18 16.44
N ILE A 208 10.96 0.08 16.68
CA ILE A 208 11.52 0.92 17.75
C ILE A 208 10.84 0.59 19.08
N ASP A 209 9.51 0.51 19.08
CA ASP A 209 8.70 0.14 20.25
C ASP A 209 7.40 -0.56 19.82
N SER A 210 6.43 -0.65 20.72
CA SER A 210 5.15 -1.32 20.45
C SER A 210 4.33 -0.65 19.35
N ARG A 211 4.56 0.63 19.05
CA ARG A 211 3.77 1.43 18.11
C ARG A 211 4.61 2.08 17.01
N LYS A 212 5.90 2.32 17.25
CA LYS A 212 6.78 3.06 16.36
C LYS A 212 7.63 2.12 15.52
N LEU A 213 7.61 2.37 14.23
CA LEU A 213 8.43 1.69 13.24
C LEU A 213 9.35 2.69 12.55
N ARG A 214 10.54 2.22 12.19
CA ARG A 214 11.42 2.87 11.23
C ARG A 214 11.00 2.41 9.85
N LEU A 215 10.56 3.35 9.03
CA LEU A 215 10.01 3.11 7.70
C LEU A 215 10.99 3.57 6.62
N ALA A 216 10.93 2.88 5.48
CA ALA A 216 11.65 3.24 4.25
C ALA A 216 10.77 2.94 3.03
N ILE A 217 11.11 3.51 1.89
CA ILE A 217 10.63 3.03 0.60
C ILE A 217 11.24 1.63 0.36
N PRO A 218 10.45 0.62 -0.04
CA PRO A 218 10.95 -0.75 -0.14
C PRO A 218 12.01 -0.93 -1.21
N ASN A 219 11.78 -0.42 -2.42
CA ASN A 219 12.55 -0.73 -3.60
C ASN A 219 12.53 0.41 -4.64
N ARG A 220 13.16 0.19 -5.78
CA ARG A 220 13.28 1.17 -6.84
C ARG A 220 11.94 1.45 -7.54
N GLU A 221 11.14 0.44 -7.78
CA GLU A 221 9.81 0.59 -8.38
C GLU A 221 8.95 1.58 -7.60
N ILE A 222 8.80 1.38 -6.30
CA ILE A 222 8.01 2.26 -5.43
C ILE A 222 8.64 3.66 -5.32
N LYS A 223 9.97 3.75 -5.35
CA LYS A 223 10.65 5.05 -5.39
C LYS A 223 10.29 5.84 -6.62
N GLU A 224 10.37 5.24 -7.80
CA GLU A 224 10.03 5.89 -9.08
C GLU A 224 8.54 6.29 -9.10
N LEU A 225 7.66 5.49 -8.52
CA LEU A 225 6.26 5.81 -8.37
C LEU A 225 6.04 7.07 -7.49
N PHE A 226 6.73 7.17 -6.35
CA PHE A 226 6.68 8.37 -5.50
C PHE A 226 7.18 9.61 -6.26
N GLU A 227 8.30 9.50 -6.95
CA GLU A 227 8.89 10.60 -7.72
C GLU A 227 7.95 11.08 -8.83
N LEU A 228 7.30 10.15 -9.54
CA LEU A 228 6.33 10.45 -10.59
C LEU A 228 5.12 11.20 -10.02
N GLN A 229 4.53 10.70 -8.94
CA GLN A 229 3.35 11.31 -8.34
C GLN A 229 3.60 12.69 -7.73
N ILE A 230 4.77 12.89 -7.14
CA ILE A 230 5.19 14.21 -6.67
C ILE A 230 5.32 15.17 -7.85
N ARG A 231 5.90 14.72 -8.96
CA ARG A 231 6.04 15.54 -10.19
C ARG A 231 4.67 15.91 -10.77
N GLU A 232 3.76 14.97 -10.87
CA GLU A 232 2.39 15.21 -11.33
C GLU A 232 1.66 16.21 -10.44
N TRP A 233 1.76 16.05 -9.13
CA TRP A 233 1.18 16.98 -8.18
C TRP A 233 1.73 18.42 -8.33
N PHE A 234 3.04 18.56 -8.50
CA PHE A 234 3.64 19.88 -8.76
C PHE A 234 3.13 20.51 -10.05
N GLN A 235 2.96 19.73 -11.11
CA GLN A 235 2.42 20.22 -12.39
C GLN A 235 0.96 20.66 -12.25
N GLU A 236 0.14 19.90 -11.54
CA GLU A 236 -1.25 20.27 -11.27
C GLU A 236 -1.36 21.56 -10.47
N LYS A 237 -0.61 21.67 -9.36
CA LYS A 237 -0.61 22.89 -8.52
C LYS A 237 -0.08 24.11 -9.27
N SER A 238 0.98 23.96 -10.03
CA SER A 238 1.50 25.05 -10.89
C SER A 238 0.46 25.51 -11.92
N SER A 239 -0.26 24.58 -12.53
CA SER A 239 -1.32 24.89 -13.49
C SER A 239 -2.53 25.57 -12.84
N GLU A 240 -2.90 25.19 -11.61
CA GLU A 240 -3.95 25.84 -10.83
C GLU A 240 -3.57 27.27 -10.44
N ASP A 241 -2.33 27.50 -10.03
CA ASP A 241 -1.84 28.83 -9.65
C ASP A 241 -1.77 29.78 -10.85
N VAL A 242 -1.38 29.30 -12.03
CA VAL A 242 -1.44 30.07 -13.29
C VAL A 242 -2.88 30.45 -13.60
N LYS A 243 -3.85 29.51 -13.52
CA LYS A 243 -5.28 29.80 -13.75
C LYS A 243 -5.86 30.79 -12.75
N LYS A 244 -5.42 30.74 -11.49
CA LYS A 244 -5.82 31.72 -10.45
C LYS A 244 -5.25 33.11 -10.76
N LEU A 245 -3.99 33.17 -11.17
CA LEU A 245 -3.32 34.41 -11.58
C LEU A 245 -4.02 35.03 -12.78
N ASP A 246 -4.33 34.25 -13.82
CA ASP A 246 -5.07 34.71 -14.99
C ASP A 246 -6.45 35.27 -14.63
N LYS A 247 -7.21 34.55 -13.73
CA LYS A 247 -8.49 35.06 -13.23
C LYS A 247 -8.35 36.37 -12.47
N LEU A 248 -7.31 36.49 -11.63
CA LEU A 248 -7.00 37.73 -10.92
C LEU A 248 -6.68 38.85 -11.88
N CYS A 249 -5.82 38.58 -12.86
CA CYS A 249 -5.47 39.57 -13.89
C CYS A 249 -6.67 40.01 -14.73
N MET A 250 -7.64 39.13 -15.00
CA MET A 250 -8.88 39.47 -15.70
C MET A 250 -9.88 40.25 -14.84
N ALA A 251 -9.87 40.08 -13.52
CA ALA A 251 -10.74 40.81 -12.61
C ALA A 251 -10.28 42.25 -12.39
N PHE A 252 -8.98 42.52 -12.43
CA PHE A 252 -8.44 43.89 -12.26
C PHE A 252 -8.97 44.93 -13.22
N PRO A 253 -9.11 44.68 -14.54
CA PRO A 253 -9.66 45.67 -15.48
C PRO A 253 -11.16 45.95 -15.28
N ASN A 254 -11.90 45.01 -14.66
CA ASN A 254 -13.36 45.10 -14.51
C ASN A 254 -13.82 45.68 -13.16
N GLY A 255 -12.89 46.03 -12.26
CA GLY A 255 -13.21 46.64 -10.98
C GLY A 255 -13.88 45.67 -9.95
N ASP A 256 -13.88 44.40 -10.24
CA ASP A 256 -14.41 43.33 -9.35
C ASP A 256 -13.29 42.83 -8.42
N ALA A 257 -12.87 43.67 -7.47
CA ALA A 257 -11.88 43.31 -6.44
C ALA A 257 -12.54 43.19 -5.07
#